data_9a1921cdae38be4dfb0303b48b002381
#
_entry.id   9a1921cdae38be4dfb0303b48b002381
#
_cell.length_a   1.000
_cell.length_b   1.000
_cell.length_c   1.000
_cell.angle_alpha   90.00
_cell.angle_beta   90.00
_cell.angle_gamma   90.00
#
_symmetry.space_group_name_H-M   'P 1'
#
loop_
_entity.id
_entity.type
_entity.pdbx_description
1 polymer ?
#
loop_
_entity_poly.entity_id
_entity_poly.type
_entity_poly.pdbx_seq_one_letter_code
_entity_poly.pdbx_strand_id
1 'polypeptide(L)'
;FDPQYQDVTLEDAIDQNPNSEFSRDYTKRTSISFINVKKNRNPNSTKKPKFYNVENLSVSYAHNKEFHRDYNIKKYSNETATAGANYNYNFQAKSIEPFKNIGFLKSKYLKLIKDFNFNPIPSNVAVNSRINRNFTEQQSRNLVEGLSDQPELKQRRFLFDWDYTVGFDLTKSLQFNFNATNSYIYDTFGSNDEVQIFDEFFNTGRANHYHQKLNGTYQLPLAKIPFLSWIKADYGYTADFDWQAAAQSSIDIDGTDVAYVDLVGNVIQNANTHNLNTTFSFEKFYKSLGFEKWAKTKR
;
A
#
# COMPACT_ATOMS: atom_id res chain seq x y z
N PHE A 1 -11.21 -6.67 46.18
CA PHE A 1 -10.23 -6.11 47.12
C PHE A 1 -9.66 -4.86 46.55
N ASP A 2 -9.60 -3.80 47.39
CA ASP A 2 -8.86 -2.59 47.03
C ASP A 2 -7.37 -2.89 47.16
N PRO A 3 -6.59 -2.75 46.09
CA PRO A 3 -5.18 -3.05 46.16
C PRO A 3 -4.38 -2.07 47.03
N GLN A 4 -4.93 -0.90 47.31
CA GLN A 4 -4.29 0.09 48.21
C GLN A 4 -4.59 -0.23 49.70
N TYR A 5 -5.71 -0.91 49.97
CA TYR A 5 -6.15 -1.30 51.31
C TYR A 5 -6.38 -2.81 51.34
N GLN A 6 -5.34 -3.58 51.61
CA GLN A 6 -5.33 -5.03 51.45
C GLN A 6 -6.42 -5.81 52.25
N ASP A 7 -6.98 -5.19 53.28
CA ASP A 7 -7.94 -5.80 54.19
C ASP A 7 -9.39 -5.27 54.00
N VAL A 8 -9.64 -4.42 52.98
CA VAL A 8 -10.94 -3.80 52.77
C VAL A 8 -11.51 -4.23 51.41
N THR A 9 -12.80 -4.50 51.36
CA THR A 9 -13.44 -4.79 50.05
C THR A 9 -13.49 -3.54 49.21
N LEU A 10 -13.55 -3.70 47.88
CA LEU A 10 -13.64 -2.56 46.95
C LEU A 10 -14.90 -1.72 47.21
N GLU A 11 -16.01 -2.34 47.58
CA GLU A 11 -17.27 -1.66 47.96
C GLU A 11 -17.08 -0.77 49.17
N ASP A 12 -16.50 -1.33 50.24
CA ASP A 12 -16.22 -0.58 51.45
C ASP A 12 -15.24 0.56 51.28
N ALA A 13 -14.22 0.39 50.41
CA ALA A 13 -13.26 1.43 50.05
C ALA A 13 -13.92 2.57 49.24
N ILE A 14 -14.86 2.24 48.37
CA ILE A 14 -15.63 3.24 47.61
C ILE A 14 -16.59 3.99 48.50
N ASP A 15 -17.24 3.30 49.43
CA ASP A 15 -18.18 3.92 50.40
C ASP A 15 -17.48 4.85 51.35
N GLN A 16 -16.25 4.47 51.83
CA GLN A 16 -15.44 5.32 52.70
C GLN A 16 -14.85 6.52 51.97
N ASN A 17 -14.57 6.39 50.68
CA ASN A 17 -13.97 7.45 49.88
C ASN A 17 -14.54 7.47 48.47
N PRO A 18 -15.77 7.97 48.26
CA PRO A 18 -16.46 7.91 46.96
C PRO A 18 -15.74 8.65 45.83
N ASN A 19 -14.81 9.53 46.16
CA ASN A 19 -13.97 10.25 45.21
C ASN A 19 -12.63 9.53 44.93
N SER A 20 -12.39 8.38 45.55
CA SER A 20 -11.19 7.60 45.31
C SER A 20 -11.23 6.99 43.92
N GLU A 21 -10.54 7.64 42.96
CA GLU A 21 -10.33 7.11 41.62
C GLU A 21 -9.25 6.00 41.58
N PHE A 22 -8.56 5.80 42.69
CA PHE A 22 -7.37 4.94 42.76
C PHE A 22 -7.69 3.45 42.75
N SER A 23 -8.82 3.06 43.34
CA SER A 23 -9.17 1.67 43.57
C SER A 23 -10.00 1.02 42.45
N ARG A 24 -10.32 1.77 41.40
CA ARG A 24 -11.16 1.26 40.33
C ARG A 24 -10.35 0.89 39.11
N ASP A 25 -10.42 -0.38 38.71
CA ASP A 25 -10.08 -0.76 37.36
C ASP A 25 -11.12 -0.22 36.41
N TYR A 26 -10.72 0.73 35.57
CA TYR A 26 -11.62 1.42 34.68
C TYR A 26 -11.05 1.47 33.27
N THR A 27 -11.81 0.94 32.32
CA THR A 27 -11.48 0.99 30.90
C THR A 27 -12.61 1.66 30.12
N LYS A 28 -12.26 2.67 29.33
CA LYS A 28 -13.19 3.34 28.40
C LYS A 28 -12.68 3.23 26.98
N ARG A 29 -13.50 2.73 26.07
CA ARG A 29 -13.22 2.66 24.64
C ARG A 29 -14.23 3.47 23.86
N THR A 30 -13.74 4.27 22.93
CA THR A 30 -14.56 5.06 21.99
C THR A 30 -14.04 4.78 20.58
N SER A 31 -14.96 4.46 19.66
CA SER A 31 -14.62 4.20 18.28
C SER A 31 -15.63 4.87 17.34
N ILE A 32 -15.13 5.57 16.33
CA ILE A 32 -15.90 6.14 15.24
C ILE A 32 -15.24 5.73 13.95
N SER A 33 -16.00 5.16 13.00
CA SER A 33 -15.44 4.78 11.71
C SER A 33 -16.40 4.95 10.55
N PHE A 34 -15.88 5.45 9.44
CA PHE A 34 -16.55 5.52 8.15
C PHE A 34 -15.63 4.84 7.15
N ILE A 35 -16.03 3.70 6.61
CA ILE A 35 -15.16 2.88 5.77
C ILE A 35 -15.70 2.83 4.35
N ASN A 36 -14.83 3.13 3.38
CA ASN A 36 -15.12 3.04 1.96
C ASN A 36 -16.35 3.84 1.51
N VAL A 37 -16.48 5.06 2.05
CA VAL A 37 -17.54 5.98 1.66
C VAL A 37 -17.31 6.47 0.25
N LYS A 38 -18.23 6.18 -0.65
CA LYS A 38 -18.16 6.56 -2.06
C LYS A 38 -19.52 6.92 -2.62
N LYS A 39 -19.52 7.74 -3.66
CA LYS A 39 -20.72 7.99 -4.45
C LYS A 39 -20.97 6.81 -5.38
N ASN A 40 -22.09 6.11 -5.20
CA ASN A 40 -22.49 5.08 -6.14
C ASN A 40 -23.01 5.70 -7.44
N ARG A 41 -22.65 5.07 -8.55
CA ARG A 41 -23.16 5.45 -9.85
C ARG A 41 -24.64 5.11 -9.97
N ASN A 42 -25.42 6.01 -10.57
CA ASN A 42 -26.81 5.71 -10.92
C ASN A 42 -26.83 4.57 -11.98
N PRO A 43 -27.45 3.42 -11.71
CA PRO A 43 -27.51 2.30 -12.64
C PRO A 43 -28.22 2.66 -13.97
N ASN A 44 -29.14 3.62 -13.93
CA ASN A 44 -29.86 4.07 -15.13
C ASN A 44 -29.09 5.15 -15.94
N SER A 45 -27.87 5.49 -15.56
CA SER A 45 -27.09 6.47 -16.27
C SER A 45 -26.53 5.90 -17.58
N THR A 46 -26.89 6.52 -18.69
CA THR A 46 -26.37 6.20 -20.04
C THR A 46 -24.98 6.79 -20.29
N LYS A 47 -24.52 7.72 -19.44
CA LYS A 47 -23.20 8.37 -19.59
C LYS A 47 -22.09 7.38 -19.25
N LYS A 48 -21.06 7.27 -20.09
CA LYS A 48 -19.88 6.43 -19.79
C LYS A 48 -19.10 6.98 -18.58
N PRO A 49 -18.53 6.12 -17.74
CA PRO A 49 -17.65 6.55 -16.65
C PRO A 49 -16.43 7.28 -17.24
N LYS A 50 -16.04 8.37 -16.58
CA LYS A 50 -14.86 9.15 -16.94
C LYS A 50 -13.85 9.11 -15.80
N PHE A 51 -12.57 9.24 -16.10
CA PHE A 51 -11.50 9.16 -15.11
C PHE A 51 -11.64 10.19 -13.96
N TYR A 52 -12.19 11.36 -14.22
CA TYR A 52 -12.38 12.42 -13.23
C TYR A 52 -13.71 12.32 -12.45
N ASN A 53 -14.47 11.26 -12.58
CA ASN A 53 -15.71 11.11 -11.83
C ASN A 53 -15.43 10.81 -10.35
N VAL A 54 -16.16 11.50 -9.46
CA VAL A 54 -16.09 11.28 -8.01
C VAL A 54 -16.45 9.83 -7.62
N GLU A 55 -17.18 9.14 -8.46
CA GLU A 55 -17.55 7.71 -8.30
C GLU A 55 -16.33 6.77 -8.27
N ASN A 56 -15.18 7.23 -8.77
CA ASN A 56 -13.91 6.49 -8.76
C ASN A 56 -13.13 6.67 -7.46
N LEU A 57 -13.56 7.61 -6.62
CA LEU A 57 -12.95 7.94 -5.34
C LEU A 57 -13.75 7.36 -4.18
N SER A 58 -13.08 6.76 -3.23
CA SER A 58 -13.64 6.40 -1.93
C SER A 58 -12.75 6.91 -0.81
N VAL A 59 -13.38 7.27 0.30
CA VAL A 59 -12.68 7.76 1.48
C VAL A 59 -13.03 6.92 2.69
N SER A 60 -12.08 6.80 3.60
CA SER A 60 -12.23 6.09 4.85
C SER A 60 -11.65 6.94 5.97
N TYR A 61 -12.28 6.88 7.12
CA TYR A 61 -11.81 7.51 8.34
C TYR A 61 -12.14 6.61 9.53
N ALA A 62 -11.21 6.45 10.44
CA ALA A 62 -11.42 5.77 11.70
C ALA A 62 -10.67 6.47 12.82
N HIS A 63 -11.32 6.64 13.95
CA HIS A 63 -10.73 7.18 15.16
C HIS A 63 -11.11 6.28 16.32
N ASN A 64 -10.12 5.79 17.05
CA ASN A 64 -10.30 4.96 18.22
C ASN A 64 -9.50 5.56 19.38
N LYS A 65 -10.11 5.57 20.54
CA LYS A 65 -9.50 6.00 21.78
C LYS A 65 -9.80 4.99 22.87
N GLU A 66 -8.77 4.50 23.50
CA GLU A 66 -8.82 3.64 24.68
C GLU A 66 -8.17 4.39 25.84
N PHE A 67 -8.87 4.44 26.95
CA PHE A 67 -8.37 4.94 28.21
C PHE A 67 -8.48 3.80 29.23
N HIS A 68 -7.42 3.56 29.98
CA HIS A 68 -7.37 2.57 31.06
C HIS A 68 -6.65 3.15 32.28
N ARG A 69 -7.14 2.83 33.45
CA ARG A 69 -6.46 3.06 34.72
C ARG A 69 -6.77 1.93 35.67
N ASP A 70 -5.82 1.60 36.51
CA ASP A 70 -5.94 0.59 37.55
C ASP A 70 -5.06 0.95 38.77
N TYR A 71 -4.81 -0.01 39.62
CA TYR A 71 -3.95 0.14 40.78
C TYR A 71 -2.50 0.49 40.41
N ASN A 72 -1.92 -0.14 39.38
CA ASN A 72 -0.53 0.05 38.96
C ASN A 72 -0.40 1.19 37.95
N ILE A 73 -1.45 1.41 37.17
CA ILE A 73 -1.46 2.35 36.05
C ILE A 73 -2.34 3.56 36.44
N LYS A 74 -1.70 4.74 36.57
CA LYS A 74 -2.41 5.99 36.80
C LYS A 74 -3.17 6.44 35.58
N LYS A 75 -2.53 6.34 34.40
CA LYS A 75 -3.08 6.74 33.12
C LYS A 75 -2.48 5.84 32.02
N TYR A 76 -3.33 5.23 31.24
CA TYR A 76 -3.00 4.69 29.95
C TYR A 76 -4.01 5.22 28.94
N SER A 77 -3.52 5.87 27.90
CA SER A 77 -4.33 6.37 26.81
C SER A 77 -3.71 5.94 25.49
N ASN A 78 -4.44 5.18 24.70
CA ASN A 78 -4.01 4.83 23.34
C ASN A 78 -5.03 5.40 22.36
N GLU A 79 -4.57 6.29 21.51
CA GLU A 79 -5.40 6.97 20.53
C GLU A 79 -4.87 6.69 19.12
N THR A 80 -5.76 6.25 18.23
CA THR A 80 -5.44 5.99 16.83
C THR A 80 -6.37 6.75 15.91
N ALA A 81 -5.81 7.44 14.92
CA ALA A 81 -6.54 8.11 13.87
C ALA A 81 -6.02 7.67 12.51
N THR A 82 -6.92 7.16 11.69
CA THR A 82 -6.62 6.73 10.31
C THR A 82 -7.52 7.46 9.33
N ALA A 83 -6.95 8.06 8.31
CA ALA A 83 -7.69 8.62 7.19
C ALA A 83 -7.11 8.08 5.88
N GLY A 84 -7.95 7.75 4.93
CA GLY A 84 -7.50 7.20 3.66
C GLY A 84 -8.38 7.60 2.49
N ALA A 85 -7.78 7.70 1.32
CA ALA A 85 -8.48 7.93 0.07
C ALA A 85 -7.99 6.93 -0.97
N ASN A 86 -8.92 6.28 -1.66
CA ASN A 86 -8.65 5.32 -2.71
C ASN A 86 -9.29 5.80 -4.00
N TYR A 87 -8.49 5.90 -5.04
CA TYR A 87 -8.93 6.18 -6.39
C TYR A 87 -8.62 4.99 -7.29
N ASN A 88 -9.60 4.57 -8.10
CA ASN A 88 -9.39 3.50 -9.07
C ASN A 88 -10.19 3.79 -10.34
N TYR A 89 -9.51 3.69 -11.48
CA TYR A 89 -10.15 3.83 -12.78
C TYR A 89 -9.55 2.87 -13.81
N ASN A 90 -10.45 2.12 -14.47
CA ASN A 90 -10.10 1.25 -15.58
C ASN A 90 -10.48 1.95 -16.89
N PHE A 91 -9.47 2.20 -17.72
CA PHE A 91 -9.67 2.79 -19.04
C PHE A 91 -10.18 1.74 -20.01
N GLN A 92 -11.02 2.18 -20.94
CA GLN A 92 -11.38 1.32 -22.06
C GLN A 92 -10.25 1.35 -23.08
N ALA A 93 -9.49 0.28 -23.17
CA ALA A 93 -8.40 0.13 -24.13
C ALA A 93 -8.95 0.26 -25.55
N LYS A 94 -8.38 1.19 -26.33
CA LYS A 94 -8.69 1.35 -27.74
C LYS A 94 -7.43 1.03 -28.54
N SER A 95 -7.33 -0.22 -28.95
CA SER A 95 -6.21 -0.69 -29.76
C SER A 95 -6.25 -0.03 -31.15
N ILE A 96 -5.16 0.62 -31.52
CA ILE A 96 -4.92 1.19 -32.84
C ILE A 96 -4.22 0.10 -33.68
N GLU A 97 -4.80 -0.27 -34.81
CA GLU A 97 -4.27 -1.29 -35.74
C GLU A 97 -3.93 -0.59 -37.08
N PRO A 98 -2.77 0.08 -37.19
CA PRO A 98 -2.46 0.97 -38.32
C PRO A 98 -2.35 0.23 -39.66
N PHE A 99 -1.97 -1.04 -39.65
CA PHE A 99 -1.68 -1.81 -40.84
C PHE A 99 -2.79 -2.80 -41.24
N LYS A 100 -3.91 -2.84 -40.53
CA LYS A 100 -4.99 -3.82 -40.70
C LYS A 100 -5.56 -3.85 -42.11
N ASN A 101 -5.71 -2.69 -42.72
CA ASN A 101 -6.40 -2.54 -44.02
C ASN A 101 -5.46 -2.50 -45.24
N ILE A 102 -4.15 -2.70 -45.04
CA ILE A 102 -3.16 -2.64 -46.11
C ILE A 102 -3.18 -3.95 -46.92
N GLY A 103 -3.53 -3.83 -48.23
CA GLY A 103 -3.80 -4.96 -49.08
C GLY A 103 -2.61 -5.87 -49.36
N PHE A 104 -1.38 -5.35 -49.50
CA PHE A 104 -0.17 -6.16 -49.76
C PHE A 104 0.30 -6.94 -48.57
N LEU A 105 -0.14 -6.59 -47.33
CA LEU A 105 0.21 -7.30 -46.11
C LEU A 105 -0.64 -8.57 -45.85
N LYS A 106 -1.39 -9.05 -46.84
CA LYS A 106 -2.21 -10.28 -46.73
C LYS A 106 -1.37 -11.55 -46.72
N SER A 107 -0.11 -11.49 -47.09
CA SER A 107 0.80 -12.63 -47.10
C SER A 107 0.99 -13.23 -45.68
N LYS A 108 1.10 -14.56 -45.61
CA LYS A 108 1.37 -15.29 -44.35
C LYS A 108 2.66 -14.83 -43.67
N TYR A 109 3.65 -14.40 -44.44
CA TYR A 109 4.95 -13.95 -43.96
C TYR A 109 4.92 -12.53 -43.36
N LEU A 110 3.92 -11.74 -43.76
CA LEU A 110 3.74 -10.35 -43.29
C LEU A 110 2.68 -10.20 -42.19
N LYS A 111 2.13 -11.33 -41.72
CA LYS A 111 1.08 -11.35 -40.71
C LYS A 111 1.50 -10.63 -39.40
N LEU A 112 2.77 -10.73 -39.01
CA LEU A 112 3.30 -10.03 -37.84
C LEU A 112 3.14 -8.50 -37.96
N ILE A 113 3.44 -7.93 -39.12
CA ILE A 113 3.33 -6.50 -39.41
C ILE A 113 1.85 -6.10 -39.52
N LYS A 114 1.06 -6.88 -40.24
CA LYS A 114 -0.37 -6.61 -40.44
C LYS A 114 -1.15 -6.54 -39.12
N ASP A 115 -0.86 -7.48 -38.20
CA ASP A 115 -1.55 -7.60 -36.92
C ASP A 115 -0.89 -6.73 -35.83
N PHE A 116 0.03 -5.85 -36.20
CA PHE A 116 0.61 -4.91 -35.25
C PHE A 116 -0.50 -4.03 -34.67
N ASN A 117 -0.50 -3.89 -33.37
CA ASN A 117 -1.46 -3.11 -32.63
C ASN A 117 -0.76 -2.36 -31.50
N PHE A 118 -1.32 -1.22 -31.16
CA PHE A 118 -0.75 -0.34 -30.16
C PHE A 118 -1.87 0.37 -29.39
N ASN A 119 -1.73 0.44 -28.07
CA ASN A 119 -2.64 1.16 -27.19
C ASN A 119 -1.85 2.18 -26.36
N PRO A 120 -2.03 3.49 -26.61
CA PRO A 120 -1.30 4.54 -25.90
C PRO A 120 -1.89 4.89 -24.53
N ILE A 121 -3.06 4.33 -24.19
CA ILE A 121 -3.81 4.69 -22.99
C ILE A 121 -3.54 3.61 -21.92
N PRO A 122 -3.30 3.97 -20.66
CA PRO A 122 -3.21 3.00 -19.56
C PRO A 122 -4.44 2.09 -19.52
N SER A 123 -4.29 0.85 -19.11
CA SER A 123 -5.42 -0.06 -18.88
C SER A 123 -6.10 0.25 -17.55
N ASN A 124 -5.31 0.55 -16.53
CA ASN A 124 -5.83 0.95 -15.22
C ASN A 124 -4.88 1.93 -14.52
N VAL A 125 -5.46 2.76 -13.67
CA VAL A 125 -4.74 3.61 -12.72
C VAL A 125 -5.42 3.48 -11.36
N ALA A 126 -4.66 3.13 -10.36
CA ALA A 126 -5.11 3.11 -8.97
C ALA A 126 -4.13 3.93 -8.11
N VAL A 127 -4.68 4.69 -7.17
CA VAL A 127 -3.91 5.47 -6.19
C VAL A 127 -4.58 5.28 -4.84
N ASN A 128 -3.81 4.89 -3.85
CA ASN A 128 -4.26 4.78 -2.47
C ASN A 128 -3.40 5.70 -1.61
N SER A 129 -4.02 6.39 -0.68
CA SER A 129 -3.30 7.18 0.32
C SER A 129 -3.87 6.92 1.70
N ARG A 130 -3.01 6.88 2.70
CA ARG A 130 -3.40 6.61 4.08
C ARG A 130 -2.51 7.36 5.06
N ILE A 131 -3.16 8.14 5.92
CA ILE A 131 -2.56 8.69 7.14
C ILE A 131 -2.90 7.71 8.25
N ASN A 132 -1.91 7.31 9.03
CA ASN A 132 -2.08 6.48 10.21
C ASN A 132 -1.30 7.09 11.37
N ARG A 133 -2.02 7.54 12.37
CA ARG A 133 -1.45 8.14 13.57
C ARG A 133 -1.82 7.32 14.78
N ASN A 134 -0.82 7.02 15.59
CA ASN A 134 -0.97 6.39 16.89
C ASN A 134 -0.25 7.23 17.92
N PHE A 135 -0.95 7.53 19.00
CA PHE A 135 -0.43 8.25 20.14
C PHE A 135 -0.76 7.47 21.41
N THR A 136 0.26 7.07 22.14
CA THR A 136 0.13 6.33 23.41
C THR A 136 0.77 7.12 24.52
N GLU A 137 0.04 7.34 25.59
CA GLU A 137 0.50 7.92 26.83
C GLU A 137 0.34 6.90 27.95
N GLN A 138 1.36 6.73 28.74
CA GLN A 138 1.34 5.82 29.89
C GLN A 138 2.05 6.45 31.09
N GLN A 139 1.40 6.42 32.24
CA GLN A 139 1.98 6.77 33.51
C GLN A 139 1.69 5.69 34.54
N SER A 140 2.73 5.13 35.13
CA SER A 140 2.63 4.18 36.23
C SER A 140 2.60 4.90 37.57
N ARG A 141 1.85 4.32 38.51
CA ARG A 141 1.84 4.83 39.91
C ARG A 141 3.09 4.41 40.65
N ASN A 142 3.51 5.25 41.56
CA ASN A 142 4.46 4.84 42.58
C ASN A 142 3.65 4.34 43.80
N LEU A 143 3.79 3.07 44.10
CA LEU A 143 3.06 2.42 45.22
C LEU A 143 3.75 2.66 46.60
N VAL A 144 4.91 3.34 46.59
CA VAL A 144 5.61 3.71 47.83
C VAL A 144 5.10 5.06 48.31
N GLU A 145 4.56 5.09 49.50
CA GLU A 145 4.01 6.32 50.08
C GLU A 145 5.08 7.44 50.17
N GLY A 146 4.69 8.63 49.78
CA GLY A 146 5.56 9.83 49.79
C GLY A 146 6.47 9.98 48.58
N LEU A 147 6.49 9.05 47.64
CA LEU A 147 7.22 9.19 46.38
C LEU A 147 6.31 9.65 45.24
N SER A 148 6.86 10.49 44.35
CA SER A 148 6.15 10.90 43.15
C SER A 148 5.91 9.76 42.17
N ASP A 149 4.82 9.82 41.41
CA ASP A 149 4.54 8.88 40.34
C ASP A 149 5.67 8.86 39.30
N GLN A 150 5.73 7.77 38.53
CA GLN A 150 6.68 7.65 37.42
C GLN A 150 6.40 8.75 36.37
N PRO A 151 7.43 9.24 35.67
CA PRO A 151 7.23 10.17 34.58
C PRO A 151 6.32 9.58 33.50
N GLU A 152 5.54 10.44 32.85
CA GLU A 152 4.65 10.04 31.76
C GLU A 152 5.48 9.66 30.53
N LEU A 153 5.27 8.44 30.02
CA LEU A 153 5.85 7.98 28.77
C LEU A 153 4.90 8.27 27.62
N LYS A 154 5.36 9.01 26.65
CA LYS A 154 4.62 9.35 25.44
C LYS A 154 5.28 8.68 24.23
N GLN A 155 4.49 7.98 23.43
CA GLN A 155 4.92 7.33 22.19
C GLN A 155 4.05 7.80 21.04
N ARG A 156 4.70 8.23 19.96
CA ARG A 156 4.04 8.69 18.75
C ARG A 156 4.53 7.91 17.56
N ARG A 157 3.59 7.48 16.72
CA ARG A 157 3.90 6.87 15.44
C ARG A 157 2.96 7.47 14.40
N PHE A 158 3.46 8.49 13.69
CA PHE A 158 2.72 9.24 12.69
C PHE A 158 3.27 8.90 11.31
N LEU A 159 2.46 8.19 10.52
CA LEU A 159 2.83 7.67 9.21
C LEU A 159 1.89 8.21 8.15
N PHE A 160 2.44 8.48 6.98
CA PHE A 160 1.70 8.71 5.76
C PHE A 160 2.24 7.78 4.69
N ASP A 161 1.36 6.95 4.14
CA ASP A 161 1.67 6.05 3.04
C ASP A 161 0.82 6.40 1.83
N TRP A 162 1.41 6.35 0.64
CA TRP A 162 0.66 6.36 -0.59
C TRP A 162 1.29 5.43 -1.61
N ASP A 163 0.45 4.72 -2.31
CA ASP A 163 0.84 3.81 -3.36
C ASP A 163 0.06 4.09 -4.64
N TYR A 164 0.68 3.82 -5.77
CA TYR A 164 0.02 3.91 -7.05
C TYR A 164 0.41 2.76 -7.96
N THR A 165 -0.57 2.36 -8.74
CA THR A 165 -0.44 1.32 -9.76
C THR A 165 -0.86 1.88 -11.10
N VAL A 166 -0.05 1.64 -12.12
CA VAL A 166 -0.37 1.98 -13.50
C VAL A 166 -0.14 0.75 -14.37
N GLY A 167 -1.21 0.25 -14.97
CA GLY A 167 -1.15 -0.84 -15.93
C GLY A 167 -1.21 -0.32 -17.37
N PHE A 168 -0.42 -0.93 -18.25
CA PHE A 168 -0.43 -0.66 -19.69
C PHE A 168 -0.51 -1.97 -20.47
N ASP A 169 -1.57 -2.13 -21.24
CA ASP A 169 -1.63 -3.14 -22.30
C ASP A 169 -1.14 -2.51 -23.61
N LEU A 170 0.18 -2.27 -23.71
CA LEU A 170 0.79 -1.51 -24.81
C LEU A 170 0.47 -2.14 -26.16
N THR A 171 0.49 -3.47 -26.22
CA THR A 171 -0.03 -4.25 -27.34
C THR A 171 -0.83 -5.44 -26.79
N LYS A 172 -1.50 -6.18 -27.66
CA LYS A 172 -2.18 -7.44 -27.26
C LYS A 172 -1.20 -8.49 -26.70
N SER A 173 0.10 -8.33 -26.95
CA SER A 173 1.15 -9.28 -26.55
C SER A 173 2.14 -8.69 -25.53
N LEU A 174 2.14 -7.40 -25.32
CA LEU A 174 3.07 -6.69 -24.44
C LEU A 174 2.30 -5.88 -23.41
N GLN A 175 2.47 -6.24 -22.16
CA GLN A 175 1.84 -5.63 -21.01
C GLN A 175 2.89 -5.17 -20.01
N PHE A 176 2.63 -4.02 -19.39
CA PHE A 176 3.43 -3.49 -18.29
C PHE A 176 2.53 -3.20 -17.09
N ASN A 177 3.07 -3.45 -15.91
CA ASN A 177 2.45 -3.05 -14.66
C ASN A 177 3.52 -2.40 -13.79
N PHE A 178 3.29 -1.15 -13.43
CA PHE A 178 4.14 -0.37 -12.56
C PHE A 178 3.43 -0.12 -11.23
N ASN A 179 4.10 -0.47 -10.14
CA ASN A 179 3.63 -0.22 -8.77
C ASN A 179 4.71 0.58 -8.06
N ALA A 180 4.31 1.58 -7.29
CA ALA A 180 5.22 2.27 -6.38
C ALA A 180 4.52 2.56 -5.06
N THR A 181 5.28 2.42 -3.98
CA THR A 181 4.86 2.71 -2.60
C THR A 181 5.80 3.73 -2.01
N ASN A 182 5.24 4.76 -1.40
CA ASN A 182 5.95 5.81 -0.70
C ASN A 182 5.49 5.84 0.75
N SER A 183 6.41 5.75 1.67
CA SER A 183 6.15 5.85 3.10
C SER A 183 6.90 7.05 3.68
N TYR A 184 6.19 7.82 4.47
CA TYR A 184 6.69 9.00 5.17
C TYR A 184 6.46 8.84 6.67
N ILE A 185 7.33 9.42 7.45
CA ILE A 185 7.24 9.44 8.90
C ILE A 185 7.36 10.87 9.43
N TYR A 186 6.43 11.25 10.29
CA TYR A 186 6.51 12.48 11.05
C TYR A 186 7.02 12.12 12.45
N ASP A 187 8.31 12.33 12.68
CA ASP A 187 9.06 11.97 13.89
C ASP A 187 9.88 13.14 14.46
N THR A 188 9.76 14.33 13.88
CA THR A 188 10.47 15.54 14.31
C THR A 188 9.56 16.41 15.17
N PHE A 189 9.41 16.06 16.45
CA PHE A 189 8.50 16.77 17.37
C PHE A 189 9.14 17.98 18.07
N GLY A 190 10.44 18.21 17.87
CA GLY A 190 11.19 19.28 18.54
C GLY A 190 11.33 19.03 20.05
N SER A 191 11.61 20.09 20.80
CA SER A 191 11.64 20.08 22.28
C SER A 191 10.23 20.12 22.89
N ASN A 192 9.20 20.48 22.11
CA ASN A 192 7.84 20.56 22.57
C ASN A 192 7.14 19.19 22.48
N ASP A 193 7.03 18.50 23.61
CA ASP A 193 6.43 17.18 23.73
C ASP A 193 4.89 17.19 23.82
N GLU A 194 4.24 18.29 23.44
CA GLU A 194 2.78 18.45 23.53
C GLU A 194 2.02 18.11 22.25
N VAL A 195 2.71 17.71 21.16
CA VAL A 195 2.05 17.38 19.89
C VAL A 195 1.05 16.23 20.06
N GLN A 196 -0.22 16.53 19.81
CA GLN A 196 -1.33 15.62 19.90
C GLN A 196 -1.62 14.92 18.55
N ILE A 197 -2.49 13.93 18.56
CA ILE A 197 -2.78 13.10 17.38
C ILE A 197 -3.34 13.87 16.18
N PHE A 198 -4.08 14.96 16.42
CA PHE A 198 -4.69 15.76 15.35
C PHE A 198 -3.87 17.01 14.98
N ASP A 199 -2.82 17.30 15.74
CA ASP A 199 -1.97 18.46 15.43
C ASP A 199 -1.23 18.20 14.13
N GLU A 200 -1.28 19.18 13.23
CA GLU A 200 -0.69 19.07 11.90
C GLU A 200 -1.06 17.76 11.18
N PHE A 201 -2.34 17.36 11.25
CA PHE A 201 -2.81 16.04 10.80
C PHE A 201 -2.41 15.69 9.37
N PHE A 202 -2.26 16.67 8.51
CA PHE A 202 -1.85 16.50 7.11
C PHE A 202 -0.35 16.70 6.88
N ASN A 203 0.43 16.93 7.94
CA ASN A 203 1.89 16.93 7.82
C ASN A 203 2.37 15.50 7.60
N THR A 204 2.96 15.25 6.44
CA THR A 204 3.46 13.93 6.06
C THR A 204 4.81 13.61 6.69
N GLY A 205 5.53 14.63 7.16
CA GLY A 205 6.89 14.47 7.67
C GLY A 205 7.92 14.22 6.55
N ARG A 206 8.98 13.47 6.88
CA ARG A 206 10.07 13.14 5.97
C ARG A 206 9.83 11.81 5.24
N ALA A 207 10.37 11.69 4.03
CA ALA A 207 10.39 10.41 3.31
C ALA A 207 11.19 9.37 4.12
N ASN A 208 10.61 8.19 4.28
CA ASN A 208 11.17 7.09 5.06
C ASN A 208 11.52 5.89 4.18
N HIS A 209 10.63 5.53 3.27
CA HIS A 209 10.82 4.37 2.41
C HIS A 209 10.15 4.61 1.04
N TYR A 210 10.84 4.22 -0.02
CA TYR A 210 10.33 4.21 -1.37
C TYR A 210 10.62 2.87 -2.02
N HIS A 211 9.59 2.20 -2.50
CA HIS A 211 9.71 0.96 -3.25
C HIS A 211 8.97 1.08 -4.58
N GLN A 212 9.60 0.66 -5.67
CA GLN A 212 8.93 0.57 -6.97
C GLN A 212 9.21 -0.77 -7.64
N LYS A 213 8.23 -1.25 -8.36
CA LYS A 213 8.30 -2.49 -9.12
C LYS A 213 7.69 -2.32 -10.50
N LEU A 214 8.48 -2.62 -11.52
CA LEU A 214 8.02 -2.71 -12.90
C LEU A 214 7.96 -4.17 -13.32
N ASN A 215 6.78 -4.64 -13.72
CA ASN A 215 6.61 -5.95 -14.34
C ASN A 215 6.27 -5.76 -15.80
N GLY A 216 7.02 -6.41 -16.69
CA GLY A 216 6.76 -6.48 -18.12
C GLY A 216 6.51 -7.93 -18.53
N THR A 217 5.45 -8.19 -19.27
CA THR A 217 5.16 -9.50 -19.83
C THR A 217 5.00 -9.38 -21.33
N TYR A 218 5.79 -10.13 -22.07
CA TYR A 218 5.75 -10.15 -23.52
C TYR A 218 5.53 -11.56 -24.06
N GLN A 219 4.36 -11.79 -24.62
CA GLN A 219 4.09 -13.01 -25.40
C GLN A 219 4.69 -12.83 -26.80
N LEU A 220 5.81 -13.48 -27.07
CA LEU A 220 6.43 -13.41 -28.37
C LEU A 220 5.48 -13.95 -29.43
N PRO A 221 5.15 -13.16 -30.45
CA PRO A 221 4.14 -13.56 -31.45
C PRO A 221 4.69 -14.57 -32.49
N LEU A 222 5.42 -15.60 -32.03
CA LEU A 222 6.05 -16.62 -32.85
C LEU A 222 5.04 -17.41 -33.70
N ALA A 223 3.80 -17.56 -33.19
CA ALA A 223 2.72 -18.19 -33.92
C ALA A 223 2.33 -17.46 -35.22
N LYS A 224 2.72 -16.19 -35.38
CA LYS A 224 2.48 -15.41 -36.59
C LYS A 224 3.60 -15.57 -37.64
N ILE A 225 4.70 -16.23 -37.26
CA ILE A 225 5.83 -16.55 -38.13
C ILE A 225 5.65 -18.00 -38.58
N PRO A 226 5.53 -18.29 -39.90
CA PRO A 226 5.15 -19.60 -40.39
C PRO A 226 6.05 -20.73 -39.91
N PHE A 227 7.36 -20.52 -39.80
CA PHE A 227 8.31 -21.54 -39.35
C PHE A 227 8.39 -21.70 -37.85
N LEU A 228 7.87 -20.75 -37.07
CA LEU A 228 7.96 -20.76 -35.60
C LEU A 228 6.61 -20.96 -34.92
N SER A 229 5.56 -21.27 -35.70
CA SER A 229 4.18 -21.38 -35.18
C SER A 229 3.97 -22.53 -34.18
N TRP A 230 4.91 -23.46 -34.10
CA TRP A 230 4.94 -24.58 -33.16
C TRP A 230 5.61 -24.22 -31.81
N ILE A 231 6.21 -23.03 -31.70
CA ILE A 231 6.85 -22.51 -30.48
C ILE A 231 5.96 -21.44 -29.87
N LYS A 232 5.73 -21.54 -28.58
CA LYS A 232 5.23 -20.43 -27.76
C LYS A 232 6.34 -20.00 -26.84
N ALA A 233 6.56 -18.70 -26.72
CA ALA A 233 7.51 -18.14 -25.80
C ALA A 233 6.93 -16.90 -25.12
N ASP A 234 7.01 -16.90 -23.81
CA ASP A 234 6.58 -15.79 -22.95
C ASP A 234 7.81 -15.27 -22.22
N TYR A 235 8.09 -14.00 -22.41
CA TYR A 235 9.21 -13.32 -21.74
C TYR A 235 8.64 -12.42 -20.63
N GLY A 236 9.14 -12.62 -19.42
CA GLY A 236 8.86 -11.81 -18.25
C GLY A 236 10.07 -11.00 -17.83
N TYR A 237 9.87 -9.74 -17.55
CA TYR A 237 10.86 -8.83 -16.98
C TYR A 237 10.32 -8.23 -15.70
N THR A 238 11.11 -8.25 -14.63
CA THR A 238 10.80 -7.57 -13.38
C THR A 238 11.99 -6.72 -12.99
N ALA A 239 11.74 -5.45 -12.70
CA ALA A 239 12.71 -4.53 -12.09
C ALA A 239 12.16 -4.05 -10.77
N ASP A 240 12.95 -4.21 -9.73
CA ASP A 240 12.68 -3.76 -8.37
C ASP A 240 13.70 -2.68 -7.98
N PHE A 241 13.23 -1.60 -7.38
CA PHE A 241 14.05 -0.57 -6.75
C PHE A 241 13.51 -0.30 -5.36
N ASP A 242 14.39 -0.30 -4.39
CA ASP A 242 14.08 -0.02 -2.99
C ASP A 242 15.03 1.04 -2.45
N TRP A 243 14.49 2.04 -1.80
CA TRP A 243 15.23 3.09 -1.10
C TRP A 243 14.68 3.23 0.31
N GLN A 244 15.56 3.20 1.29
CA GLN A 244 15.25 3.40 2.68
C GLN A 244 16.08 4.55 3.23
N ALA A 245 15.43 5.48 3.93
CA ALA A 245 16.09 6.60 4.58
C ALA A 245 16.97 6.13 5.73
N ALA A 246 17.99 6.91 6.02
CA ALA A 246 18.82 6.76 7.20
C ALA A 246 17.98 6.77 8.49
N ALA A 247 18.36 5.96 9.45
CA ALA A 247 17.85 6.10 10.82
C ALA A 247 18.38 7.39 11.44
N GLN A 248 17.47 8.18 12.03
CA GLN A 248 17.82 9.44 12.69
C GLN A 248 17.78 9.28 14.20
N SER A 249 18.66 9.99 14.89
CA SER A 249 18.63 10.19 16.33
C SER A 249 18.47 11.67 16.64
N SER A 250 17.73 11.98 17.68
CA SER A 250 17.64 13.32 18.21
C SER A 250 18.78 13.58 19.19
N ILE A 251 19.43 14.74 19.07
CA ILE A 251 20.45 15.21 19.99
C ILE A 251 19.92 16.51 20.59
N ASP A 252 19.83 16.54 21.91
CA ASP A 252 19.49 17.76 22.65
C ASP A 252 20.68 18.72 22.60
N ILE A 253 20.44 19.97 22.15
CA ILE A 253 21.39 21.05 22.13
C ILE A 253 20.93 22.08 23.14
N ASP A 254 21.63 22.20 24.22
CA ASP A 254 21.44 23.22 25.29
C ASP A 254 20.03 23.19 25.95
N GLY A 255 19.33 22.07 25.95
CA GLY A 255 18.01 21.90 26.60
C GLY A 255 16.85 22.67 25.97
N THR A 256 17.08 23.36 24.84
CA THR A 256 16.06 24.13 24.12
C THR A 256 15.88 23.73 22.68
N ASP A 257 16.94 23.25 22.04
CA ASP A 257 16.94 22.87 20.63
C ASP A 257 17.25 21.37 20.46
N VAL A 258 16.57 20.73 19.54
CA VAL A 258 16.78 19.32 19.17
C VAL A 258 17.29 19.24 17.74
N ALA A 259 18.51 18.74 17.57
CA ALA A 259 19.05 18.41 16.26
C ALA A 259 18.80 16.95 15.91
N TYR A 260 18.49 16.69 14.65
CA TYR A 260 18.32 15.33 14.11
C TYR A 260 19.53 14.98 13.26
N VAL A 261 20.18 13.88 13.58
CA VAL A 261 21.40 13.41 12.92
C VAL A 261 21.18 12.03 12.36
N ASP A 262 21.56 11.82 11.12
CA ASP A 262 21.55 10.52 10.49
C ASP A 262 22.61 9.61 11.13
N LEU A 263 22.18 8.45 11.65
CA LEU A 263 23.07 7.48 12.29
C LEU A 263 23.87 6.68 11.27
N VAL A 264 23.25 6.39 10.12
CA VAL A 264 23.81 5.64 8.99
C VAL A 264 23.31 6.26 7.69
N GLY A 265 23.99 6.00 6.57
CA GLY A 265 23.53 6.49 5.27
C GLY A 265 22.25 5.80 4.78
N ASN A 266 21.62 6.41 3.77
CA ASN A 266 20.48 5.80 3.08
C ASN A 266 20.87 4.48 2.41
N VAL A 267 19.94 3.54 2.36
CA VAL A 267 20.14 2.24 1.70
C VAL A 267 19.40 2.24 0.36
N ILE A 268 20.09 1.78 -0.69
CA ILE A 268 19.51 1.60 -2.02
C ILE A 268 19.75 0.15 -2.46
N GLN A 269 18.70 -0.50 -2.94
CA GLN A 269 18.75 -1.85 -3.50
C GLN A 269 18.07 -1.89 -4.86
N ASN A 270 18.69 -2.59 -5.82
CA ASN A 270 18.15 -2.81 -7.15
C ASN A 270 18.20 -4.30 -7.47
N ALA A 271 17.12 -4.80 -8.06
CA ALA A 271 17.08 -6.17 -8.57
C ALA A 271 16.39 -6.22 -9.93
N ASN A 272 16.94 -7.04 -10.83
CA ASN A 272 16.33 -7.31 -12.12
C ASN A 272 16.19 -8.82 -12.30
N THR A 273 15.04 -9.24 -12.81
CA THR A 273 14.76 -10.65 -13.10
C THR A 273 14.25 -10.80 -14.52
N HIS A 274 14.81 -11.74 -15.24
CA HIS A 274 14.43 -12.10 -16.59
C HIS A 274 13.94 -13.55 -16.60
N ASN A 275 12.73 -13.78 -17.09
CA ASN A 275 12.15 -15.11 -17.22
C ASN A 275 11.77 -15.37 -18.67
N LEU A 276 12.20 -16.48 -19.22
CA LEU A 276 11.80 -16.93 -20.54
C LEU A 276 11.19 -18.34 -20.44
N ASN A 277 9.88 -18.41 -20.66
CA ASN A 277 9.15 -19.66 -20.68
C ASN A 277 8.87 -20.05 -22.12
N THR A 278 9.31 -21.23 -22.54
CA THR A 278 9.10 -21.73 -23.89
C THR A 278 8.36 -23.06 -23.87
N THR A 279 7.38 -23.18 -24.76
CA THR A 279 6.61 -24.43 -24.95
C THR A 279 6.68 -24.85 -26.41
N PHE A 280 7.05 -26.08 -26.65
CA PHE A 280 7.19 -26.68 -27.99
C PHE A 280 6.02 -27.64 -28.27
N SER A 281 5.34 -27.43 -29.39
CA SER A 281 4.30 -28.35 -29.86
C SER A 281 4.82 -29.19 -31.04
N PHE A 282 5.37 -30.36 -30.76
CA PHE A 282 5.92 -31.23 -31.79
C PHE A 282 4.85 -31.71 -32.77
N GLU A 283 3.60 -31.83 -32.34
CA GLU A 283 2.48 -32.14 -33.26
C GLU A 283 2.35 -31.07 -34.37
N LYS A 284 2.38 -29.79 -33.99
CA LYS A 284 2.34 -28.67 -34.93
C LYS A 284 3.60 -28.62 -35.80
N PHE A 285 4.74 -28.97 -35.23
CA PHE A 285 6.00 -29.06 -35.96
C PHE A 285 5.92 -30.12 -37.07
N TYR A 286 5.52 -31.35 -36.75
CA TYR A 286 5.37 -32.41 -37.72
C TYR A 286 4.30 -32.09 -38.78
N LYS A 287 3.20 -31.45 -38.40
CA LYS A 287 2.21 -30.93 -39.36
C LYS A 287 2.80 -29.91 -40.32
N SER A 288 3.64 -29.01 -39.83
CA SER A 288 4.29 -27.99 -40.67
C SER A 288 5.30 -28.55 -41.66
N LEU A 289 5.92 -29.68 -41.34
CA LEU A 289 6.80 -30.45 -42.22
C LEU A 289 6.09 -31.39 -43.19
N GLY A 290 4.74 -31.51 -43.11
CA GLY A 290 3.93 -32.34 -43.98
C GLY A 290 3.96 -33.83 -43.66
N PHE A 291 4.53 -34.25 -42.51
CA PHE A 291 4.58 -35.67 -42.12
C PHE A 291 3.21 -36.32 -41.94
N GLU A 292 2.18 -35.54 -41.63
CA GLU A 292 0.78 -36.08 -41.59
C GLU A 292 0.31 -36.58 -42.94
N LYS A 293 0.69 -35.93 -44.04
CA LYS A 293 0.34 -36.39 -45.39
C LYS A 293 1.01 -37.72 -45.69
N TRP A 294 2.28 -37.84 -45.28
CA TRP A 294 3.09 -39.05 -45.49
C TRP A 294 2.51 -40.24 -44.68
N ALA A 295 2.12 -40.05 -43.44
CA ALA A 295 1.54 -41.11 -42.60
C ALA A 295 0.17 -41.58 -43.10
N LYS A 296 -0.66 -40.70 -43.74
CA LYS A 296 -1.95 -41.05 -44.35
C LYS A 296 -1.78 -41.72 -45.70
N THR A 297 -0.71 -41.52 -46.39
CA THR A 297 -0.46 -42.12 -47.72
C THR A 297 0.04 -43.55 -47.61
N LYS A 298 0.53 -43.97 -46.42
CA LYS A 298 1.01 -45.35 -46.16
C LYS A 298 -0.02 -46.27 -45.52
N ARG A 299 -1.27 -45.82 -45.34
CA ARG A 299 -2.41 -46.61 -44.95
C ARG A 299 -3.31 -46.79 -46.17
#